data_7bb036e6f0e4c9b2a2ed2bc8ae18b556
#
_entry.id   7bb036e6f0e4c9b2a2ed2bc8ae18b556
#
_cell.length_a   1.000
_cell.length_b   1.000
_cell.length_c   1.000
_cell.angle_alpha   90.00
_cell.angle_beta   90.00
_cell.angle_gamma   90.00
#
_symmetry.space_group_name_H-M   'P 1'
#
loop_
_entity.id
_entity.type
_entity.pdbx_description
1 polymer ?
#
loop_
_entity_poly.entity_id
_entity_poly.type
_entity_poly.pdbx_seq_one_letter_code
_entity_poly.pdbx_strand_id
1 'polypeptide(L)'
;LKARGVVYITLAHLFWREVATNAPAIPMIPDDVYRLVFPEPEHKGLTGLGRAAVEAMYEHKVLIDLSHMSERSLTDTFDLLDHLDQASGAAPTDHPVIAGHTGYRFGDQEYMLSAETIRRIATRGGVIGLIMARHQLNDGDVNPDEDDPKETPKVVIRHIDAIRDALGAATNDHVAIGSDLDGFIKPTMAGIETVADLATLEEPLRAAYPDADAILSGNALRVARWALG
;
A
#
# COMPACT_ATOMS: atom_id res chain seq x y z
N LEU A 1 -17.79 5.82 13.11
CA LEU A 1 -17.31 4.75 12.21
C LEU A 1 -16.67 3.63 13.01
N LYS A 2 -15.71 3.89 13.89
CA LYS A 2 -15.04 2.89 14.75
C LYS A 2 -16.04 1.97 15.47
N ALA A 3 -17.02 2.55 16.19
CA ALA A 3 -18.07 1.79 16.90
C ALA A 3 -18.95 0.91 15.98
N ARG A 4 -18.84 1.08 14.66
CA ARG A 4 -19.51 0.26 13.63
C ARG A 4 -18.59 -0.79 13.01
N GLY A 5 -17.38 -0.96 13.54
CA GLY A 5 -16.41 -1.95 13.09
C GLY A 5 -15.55 -1.51 11.89
N VAL A 6 -15.49 -0.21 11.57
CA VAL A 6 -14.57 0.30 10.54
C VAL A 6 -13.16 0.22 11.09
N VAL A 7 -12.31 -0.52 10.39
CA VAL A 7 -10.91 -0.81 10.75
C VAL A 7 -9.95 0.18 10.08
N TYR A 8 -10.18 0.49 8.80
CA TYR A 8 -9.36 1.42 8.03
C TYR A 8 -10.20 2.22 7.03
N ILE A 9 -9.63 3.32 6.53
CA ILE A 9 -10.24 4.15 5.48
C ILE A 9 -9.15 4.57 4.49
N THR A 10 -9.41 4.37 3.20
CA THR A 10 -8.60 4.87 2.08
C THR A 10 -9.04 6.30 1.76
N LEU A 11 -8.13 7.27 1.84
CA LEU A 11 -8.44 8.70 1.73
C LEU A 11 -8.34 9.26 0.31
N ALA A 12 -7.69 8.56 -0.61
CA ALA A 12 -7.59 8.90 -2.02
C ALA A 12 -7.92 7.69 -2.87
N HIS A 13 -8.57 7.86 -4.02
CA HIS A 13 -8.88 6.73 -4.90
C HIS A 13 -9.08 7.19 -6.34
N LEU A 14 -8.42 6.52 -7.29
CA LEU A 14 -8.49 6.79 -8.74
C LEU A 14 -8.49 8.29 -9.08
N PHE A 15 -9.66 8.88 -9.27
CA PHE A 15 -9.87 10.29 -9.62
C PHE A 15 -10.62 11.07 -8.54
N TRP A 16 -10.85 10.48 -7.36
CA TRP A 16 -11.52 11.16 -6.24
C TRP A 16 -10.49 11.87 -5.35
N ARG A 17 -10.57 13.21 -5.29
CA ARG A 17 -9.53 14.09 -4.78
C ARG A 17 -9.98 15.10 -3.74
N GLU A 18 -11.19 14.95 -3.19
CA GLU A 18 -11.74 15.91 -2.23
C GLU A 18 -11.03 15.91 -0.89
N VAL A 19 -10.43 14.78 -0.53
CA VAL A 19 -9.75 14.57 0.76
C VAL A 19 -8.22 14.66 0.57
N ALA A 20 -7.69 13.97 -0.43
CA ALA A 20 -6.28 13.92 -0.74
C ALA A 20 -6.08 13.77 -2.25
N THR A 21 -4.99 14.31 -2.79
CA THR A 21 -4.64 14.06 -4.20
C THR A 21 -4.16 12.62 -4.37
N ASN A 22 -4.57 12.00 -5.48
CA ASN A 22 -4.22 10.62 -5.81
C ASN A 22 -3.07 10.53 -6.80
N ALA A 23 -2.31 9.43 -6.75
CA ALA A 23 -1.44 8.98 -7.82
C ALA A 23 -2.26 8.40 -8.99
N PRO A 24 -1.81 8.51 -10.25
CA PRO A 24 -2.39 7.77 -11.36
C PRO A 24 -2.35 6.26 -11.09
N ALA A 25 -3.46 5.57 -11.35
CA ALA A 25 -3.55 4.13 -11.05
C ALA A 25 -4.53 3.37 -11.97
N ILE A 26 -4.96 4.01 -13.08
CA ILE A 26 -5.91 3.37 -14.00
C ILE A 26 -5.16 2.44 -14.94
N PRO A 27 -5.51 1.15 -15.02
CA PRO A 27 -4.88 0.22 -15.94
C PRO A 27 -4.90 0.71 -17.39
N MET A 28 -3.80 0.47 -18.12
CA MET A 28 -3.65 0.80 -19.53
C MET A 28 -3.68 2.31 -19.87
N ILE A 29 -3.76 3.20 -18.89
CA ILE A 29 -3.65 4.65 -19.10
C ILE A 29 -2.30 5.09 -18.53
N PRO A 30 -1.31 5.47 -19.37
CA PRO A 30 -0.06 6.04 -18.90
C PRO A 30 -0.29 7.27 -18.01
N ASP A 31 0.59 7.51 -17.07
CA ASP A 31 0.48 8.60 -16.08
C ASP A 31 0.35 9.98 -16.71
N ASP A 32 1.06 10.24 -17.81
CA ASP A 32 1.00 11.50 -18.56
C ASP A 32 -0.37 11.71 -19.22
N VAL A 33 -0.94 10.64 -19.79
CA VAL A 33 -2.29 10.67 -20.38
C VAL A 33 -3.33 10.83 -19.27
N TYR A 34 -3.16 10.13 -18.15
CA TYR A 34 -4.03 10.30 -16.99
C TYR A 34 -4.07 11.77 -16.53
N ARG A 35 -2.89 12.41 -16.37
CA ARG A 35 -2.78 13.81 -15.94
C ARG A 35 -3.37 14.81 -16.95
N LEU A 36 -3.40 14.45 -18.24
CA LEU A 36 -4.04 15.27 -19.26
C LEU A 36 -5.58 15.21 -19.16
N VAL A 37 -6.14 14.02 -18.91
CA VAL A 37 -7.60 13.81 -18.79
C VAL A 37 -8.12 14.26 -17.42
N PHE A 38 -7.35 14.02 -16.39
CA PHE A 38 -7.65 14.39 -15.00
C PHE A 38 -6.56 15.35 -14.50
N PRO A 39 -6.58 16.64 -14.90
CA PRO A 39 -5.56 17.59 -14.48
C PRO A 39 -5.52 17.69 -12.96
N GLU A 40 -4.31 17.84 -12.41
CA GLU A 40 -4.14 17.98 -10.98
C GLU A 40 -4.94 19.20 -10.45
N PRO A 41 -5.62 19.05 -9.29
CA PRO A 41 -6.30 20.18 -8.68
C PRO A 41 -5.28 21.26 -8.25
N GLU A 42 -5.74 22.52 -8.07
CA GLU A 42 -4.88 23.60 -7.62
C GLU A 42 -4.20 23.30 -6.29
N HIS A 43 -4.93 22.68 -5.36
CA HIS A 43 -4.33 22.15 -4.13
C HIS A 43 -3.69 20.77 -4.41
N LYS A 44 -2.48 20.59 -3.90
CA LYS A 44 -1.77 19.31 -3.94
C LYS A 44 -1.63 18.78 -2.51
N GLY A 45 -1.78 17.48 -2.34
CA GLY A 45 -1.67 16.82 -1.04
C GLY A 45 -3.00 16.73 -0.28
N LEU A 46 -2.94 16.83 1.04
CA LEU A 46 -4.14 16.82 1.89
C LEU A 46 -4.88 18.15 1.82
N THR A 47 -6.19 18.09 1.60
CA THR A 47 -7.08 19.25 1.76
C THR A 47 -7.31 19.57 3.24
N GLY A 48 -8.03 20.65 3.54
CA GLY A 48 -8.49 20.93 4.91
C GLY A 48 -9.39 19.79 5.45
N LEU A 49 -10.26 19.22 4.60
CA LEU A 49 -11.06 18.05 4.97
C LEU A 49 -10.17 16.81 5.20
N GLY A 50 -9.12 16.65 4.37
CA GLY A 50 -8.16 15.55 4.52
C GLY A 50 -7.41 15.60 5.84
N ARG A 51 -6.94 16.78 6.25
CA ARG A 51 -6.30 16.98 7.55
C ARG A 51 -7.23 16.62 8.70
N ALA A 52 -8.46 17.13 8.69
CA ALA A 52 -9.45 16.79 9.71
C ALA A 52 -9.80 15.30 9.74
N ALA A 53 -9.80 14.63 8.58
CA ALA A 53 -10.01 13.18 8.50
C ALA A 53 -8.85 12.41 9.15
N VAL A 54 -7.60 12.76 8.83
CA VAL A 54 -6.40 12.16 9.44
C VAL A 54 -6.39 12.34 10.95
N GLU A 55 -6.66 13.57 11.44
CA GLU A 55 -6.74 13.87 12.88
C GLU A 55 -7.80 13.01 13.57
N ALA A 56 -9.01 12.90 13.00
CA ALA A 56 -10.07 12.08 13.53
C ALA A 56 -9.73 10.58 13.52
N MET A 57 -9.08 10.09 12.46
CA MET A 57 -8.63 8.69 12.36
C MET A 57 -7.54 8.38 13.39
N TYR A 58 -6.62 9.32 13.61
CA TYR A 58 -5.60 9.23 14.66
C TYR A 58 -6.26 9.13 16.05
N GLU A 59 -7.15 10.07 16.39
CA GLU A 59 -7.84 10.11 17.69
C GLU A 59 -8.66 8.83 17.95
N HIS A 60 -9.33 8.33 16.93
CA HIS A 60 -10.24 7.19 17.05
C HIS A 60 -9.60 5.84 16.74
N LYS A 61 -8.29 5.76 16.51
CA LYS A 61 -7.55 4.54 16.16
C LYS A 61 -8.18 3.80 14.97
N VAL A 62 -8.43 4.52 13.89
CA VAL A 62 -8.79 3.96 12.58
C VAL A 62 -7.55 4.00 11.70
N LEU A 63 -7.16 2.88 11.10
CA LEU A 63 -5.99 2.83 10.24
C LEU A 63 -6.17 3.72 9.01
N ILE A 64 -5.15 4.51 8.70
CA ILE A 64 -5.08 5.29 7.47
C ILE A 64 -4.48 4.40 6.38
N ASP A 65 -5.25 4.17 5.32
CA ASP A 65 -4.75 3.49 4.14
C ASP A 65 -4.16 4.52 3.16
N LEU A 66 -2.88 4.36 2.88
CA LEU A 66 -2.07 5.23 2.04
C LEU A 66 -2.16 4.88 0.55
N SER A 67 -2.82 3.77 0.20
CA SER A 67 -3.01 3.36 -1.20
C SER A 67 -3.64 4.49 -2.00
N HIS A 68 -3.26 4.62 -3.24
CA HIS A 68 -3.69 5.68 -4.17
C HIS A 68 -3.24 7.12 -3.84
N MET A 69 -2.66 7.41 -2.69
CA MET A 69 -2.18 8.76 -2.41
C MET A 69 -1.04 9.15 -3.35
N SER A 70 -1.07 10.40 -3.83
CA SER A 70 0.09 11.02 -4.49
C SER A 70 1.25 11.16 -3.49
N GLU A 71 2.48 11.29 -3.99
CA GLU A 71 3.66 11.52 -3.13
C GLU A 71 3.48 12.73 -2.21
N ARG A 72 2.81 13.77 -2.70
CA ARG A 72 2.51 14.95 -1.88
C ARG A 72 1.52 14.62 -0.77
N SER A 73 0.46 13.85 -1.05
CA SER A 73 -0.49 13.42 -0.03
C SER A 73 0.14 12.51 1.01
N LEU A 74 1.04 11.62 0.59
CA LEU A 74 1.83 10.77 1.48
C LEU A 74 2.67 11.62 2.43
N THR A 75 3.42 12.59 1.89
CA THR A 75 4.25 13.51 2.69
C THR A 75 3.40 14.28 3.70
N ASP A 76 2.32 14.93 3.25
CA ASP A 76 1.44 15.72 4.11
C ASP A 76 0.80 14.86 5.23
N THR A 77 0.43 13.61 4.92
CA THR A 77 -0.14 12.67 5.89
C THR A 77 0.86 12.30 6.96
N PHE A 78 2.07 11.93 6.55
CA PHE A 78 3.10 11.56 7.51
C PHE A 78 3.56 12.74 8.37
N ASP A 79 3.71 13.93 7.79
CA ASP A 79 4.11 15.14 8.52
C ASP A 79 3.05 15.53 9.55
N LEU A 80 1.77 15.37 9.21
CA LEU A 80 0.68 15.59 10.15
C LEU A 80 0.69 14.56 11.29
N LEU A 81 0.89 13.28 10.97
CA LEU A 81 1.00 12.22 11.98
C LEU A 81 2.20 12.44 12.92
N ASP A 82 3.36 12.83 12.39
CA ASP A 82 4.54 13.13 13.18
C ASP A 82 4.29 14.35 14.12
N HIS A 83 3.56 15.36 13.64
CA HIS A 83 3.13 16.48 14.47
C HIS A 83 2.18 16.04 15.60
N LEU A 84 1.20 15.19 15.30
CA LEU A 84 0.25 14.68 16.30
C LEU A 84 0.95 13.80 17.35
N ASP A 85 1.89 12.96 16.96
CA ASP A 85 2.69 12.16 17.88
C ASP A 85 3.52 13.06 18.82
N GLN A 86 4.18 14.07 18.25
CA GLN A 86 4.94 15.03 19.05
C GLN A 86 4.03 15.77 20.05
N ALA A 87 2.86 16.19 19.62
CA ALA A 87 1.91 16.94 20.46
C ALA A 87 1.32 16.08 21.59
N SER A 88 1.08 14.79 21.33
CA SER A 88 0.51 13.85 22.31
C SER A 88 1.55 13.12 23.15
N GLY A 89 2.83 13.13 22.73
CA GLY A 89 3.90 12.32 23.35
C GLY A 89 3.84 10.84 22.99
N ALA A 90 3.08 10.49 21.94
CA ALA A 90 2.97 9.12 21.44
C ALA A 90 4.22 8.70 20.66
N ALA A 91 4.52 7.41 20.64
CA ALA A 91 5.49 6.85 19.71
C ALA A 91 4.85 6.65 18.32
N PRO A 92 5.61 6.79 17.21
CA PRO A 92 5.06 6.54 15.86
C PRO A 92 4.36 5.19 15.72
N THR A 93 4.84 4.15 16.42
CA THR A 93 4.26 2.81 16.43
C THR A 93 2.92 2.70 17.15
N ASP A 94 2.53 3.71 17.93
CA ASP A 94 1.22 3.76 18.58
C ASP A 94 0.09 4.06 17.58
N HIS A 95 0.46 4.59 16.38
CA HIS A 95 -0.45 4.91 15.31
C HIS A 95 0.05 4.36 13.97
N PRO A 96 -0.03 3.03 13.75
CA PRO A 96 0.38 2.42 12.49
C PRO A 96 -0.49 2.87 11.33
N VAL A 97 0.08 2.81 10.13
CA VAL A 97 -0.60 3.06 8.85
C VAL A 97 -0.54 1.81 7.99
N ILE A 98 -1.35 1.75 6.95
CA ILE A 98 -1.26 0.69 5.95
C ILE A 98 -1.12 1.30 4.55
N ALA A 99 -0.48 0.57 3.65
CA ALA A 99 -0.65 0.70 2.22
C ALA A 99 -1.30 -0.60 1.77
N GLY A 100 -2.64 -0.60 1.69
CA GLY A 100 -3.46 -1.81 1.62
C GLY A 100 -3.21 -2.65 0.36
N HIS A 101 -2.86 -1.99 -0.76
CA HIS A 101 -2.61 -2.63 -2.05
C HIS A 101 -1.68 -1.76 -2.91
N THR A 102 -0.42 -2.15 -3.03
CA THR A 102 0.63 -1.47 -3.80
C THR A 102 1.84 -2.40 -3.96
N GLY A 103 3.05 -1.87 -4.16
CA GLY A 103 4.31 -2.61 -4.21
C GLY A 103 5.51 -1.67 -4.17
N TYR A 104 6.72 -2.22 -4.40
CA TYR A 104 7.94 -1.43 -4.52
C TYR A 104 7.99 -0.76 -5.91
N ARG A 105 8.40 0.50 -5.99
CA ARG A 105 8.57 1.22 -7.25
C ARG A 105 9.88 0.84 -7.92
N PHE A 106 9.80 -0.02 -8.92
CA PHE A 106 10.95 -0.35 -9.79
C PHE A 106 11.05 0.59 -11.00
N GLY A 107 9.92 1.04 -11.53
CA GLY A 107 9.80 1.96 -12.64
C GLY A 107 9.37 3.37 -12.22
N ASP A 108 8.50 3.97 -13.02
CA ASP A 108 8.12 5.38 -12.89
C ASP A 108 6.71 5.61 -12.33
N GLN A 109 5.92 4.56 -12.05
CA GLN A 109 4.56 4.72 -11.54
C GLN A 109 4.57 5.30 -10.14
N GLU A 110 3.99 6.50 -9.99
CA GLU A 110 3.84 7.17 -8.69
C GLU A 110 3.01 6.36 -7.69
N TYR A 111 2.11 5.51 -8.19
CA TYR A 111 1.30 4.61 -7.38
C TYR A 111 2.12 3.61 -6.56
N MET A 112 3.25 3.17 -7.08
CA MET A 112 4.16 2.27 -6.40
C MET A 112 5.02 3.03 -5.40
N LEU A 113 5.36 2.39 -4.28
CA LEU A 113 6.02 3.06 -3.15
C LEU A 113 7.52 3.27 -3.37
N SER A 114 7.98 4.48 -3.11
CA SER A 114 9.40 4.77 -3.01
C SER A 114 10.02 4.13 -1.75
N ALA A 115 11.33 3.90 -1.76
CA ALA A 115 12.06 3.40 -0.60
C ALA A 115 11.90 4.31 0.64
N GLU A 116 11.74 5.62 0.43
CA GLU A 116 11.50 6.59 1.51
C GLU A 116 10.14 6.35 2.17
N THR A 117 9.07 6.25 1.36
CA THR A 117 7.71 5.99 1.84
C THR A 117 7.63 4.65 2.60
N ILE A 118 8.31 3.61 2.08
CA ILE A 118 8.42 2.30 2.73
C ILE A 118 9.02 2.43 4.13
N ARG A 119 10.11 3.19 4.28
CA ARG A 119 10.73 3.43 5.60
C ARG A 119 9.79 4.17 6.54
N ARG A 120 9.07 5.18 6.07
CA ARG A 120 8.09 5.92 6.90
C ARG A 120 6.95 5.01 7.37
N ILE A 121 6.44 4.11 6.50
CA ILE A 121 5.44 3.11 6.88
C ILE A 121 6.01 2.18 7.97
N ALA A 122 7.20 1.66 7.77
CA ALA A 122 7.85 0.74 8.71
C ALA A 122 8.13 1.39 10.07
N THR A 123 8.61 2.65 10.09
CA THR A 123 8.84 3.42 11.33
C THR A 123 7.57 3.50 12.18
N ARG A 124 6.39 3.50 11.56
CA ARG A 124 5.09 3.49 12.24
C ARG A 124 4.57 2.07 12.54
N GLY A 125 5.36 1.03 12.37
CA GLY A 125 4.90 -0.35 12.54
C GLY A 125 3.83 -0.76 11.53
N GLY A 126 3.75 -0.06 10.41
CA GLY A 126 2.74 -0.26 9.37
C GLY A 126 2.96 -1.50 8.51
N VAL A 127 2.06 -1.72 7.56
CA VAL A 127 2.08 -2.88 6.64
C VAL A 127 1.81 -2.44 5.20
N ILE A 128 2.51 -3.07 4.28
CA ILE A 128 2.43 -2.88 2.84
C ILE A 128 1.84 -4.16 2.24
N GLY A 129 0.62 -4.08 1.71
CA GLY A 129 -0.03 -5.17 0.99
C GLY A 129 0.36 -5.16 -0.48
N LEU A 130 0.87 -6.27 -0.99
CA LEU A 130 1.21 -6.39 -2.41
C LEU A 130 -0.04 -6.61 -3.24
N ILE A 131 -0.28 -5.69 -4.18
CA ILE A 131 -1.40 -5.75 -5.14
C ILE A 131 -1.17 -6.90 -6.14
N MET A 132 -2.25 -7.45 -6.68
CA MET A 132 -2.15 -8.46 -7.74
C MET A 132 -2.50 -7.89 -9.13
N ALA A 133 -2.32 -6.61 -9.34
CA ALA A 133 -2.50 -5.96 -10.64
C ALA A 133 -1.24 -6.08 -11.50
N ARG A 134 -1.37 -6.66 -12.68
CA ARG A 134 -0.25 -6.94 -13.59
C ARG A 134 0.53 -5.69 -13.97
N HIS A 135 -0.17 -4.65 -14.41
CA HIS A 135 0.46 -3.41 -14.88
C HIS A 135 1.23 -2.64 -13.80
N GLN A 136 0.91 -2.87 -12.53
CA GLN A 136 1.58 -2.23 -11.41
C GLN A 136 2.77 -3.06 -10.91
N LEU A 137 2.59 -4.37 -10.68
CA LEU A 137 3.69 -5.22 -10.22
C LEU A 137 4.78 -5.43 -11.29
N ASN A 138 4.44 -5.29 -12.58
CA ASN A 138 5.42 -5.40 -13.65
C ASN A 138 6.06 -4.04 -14.04
N ASP A 139 5.74 -2.95 -13.32
CA ASP A 139 6.39 -1.66 -13.55
C ASP A 139 7.92 -1.77 -13.42
N GLY A 140 8.65 -1.20 -14.41
CA GLY A 140 10.11 -1.29 -14.46
C GLY A 140 10.66 -2.64 -14.93
N ASP A 141 9.98 -3.30 -15.85
CA ASP A 141 10.41 -4.58 -16.47
C ASP A 141 10.71 -5.70 -15.46
N VAL A 142 9.91 -5.78 -14.42
CA VAL A 142 10.08 -6.77 -13.35
C VAL A 142 9.76 -8.19 -13.80
N ASN A 143 8.88 -8.34 -14.80
CA ASN A 143 8.41 -9.62 -15.31
C ASN A 143 8.66 -9.76 -16.82
N PRO A 144 9.60 -10.60 -17.25
CA PRO A 144 9.89 -10.80 -18.68
C PRO A 144 8.83 -11.64 -19.41
N ASP A 145 8.02 -12.43 -18.69
CA ASP A 145 6.93 -13.27 -19.25
C ASP A 145 5.65 -13.09 -18.42
N GLU A 146 4.90 -12.06 -18.75
CA GLU A 146 3.71 -11.65 -18.00
C GLU A 146 2.55 -12.65 -18.05
N ASP A 147 2.54 -13.56 -19.01
CA ASP A 147 1.47 -14.53 -19.20
C ASP A 147 1.78 -15.90 -18.56
N ASP A 148 3.01 -16.15 -18.11
CA ASP A 148 3.36 -17.41 -17.43
C ASP A 148 3.00 -17.34 -15.93
N PRO A 149 2.05 -18.15 -15.44
CA PRO A 149 1.72 -18.21 -14.01
C PRO A 149 2.90 -18.56 -13.10
N LYS A 150 3.95 -19.18 -13.62
CA LYS A 150 5.17 -19.51 -12.84
C LYS A 150 6.03 -18.29 -12.52
N GLU A 151 5.86 -17.21 -13.27
CA GLU A 151 6.58 -15.96 -13.01
C GLU A 151 5.92 -15.17 -11.87
N THR A 152 4.61 -15.29 -11.66
CA THR A 152 3.90 -14.54 -10.62
C THR A 152 4.53 -14.65 -9.23
N PRO A 153 4.84 -15.85 -8.68
CA PRO A 153 5.52 -15.92 -7.38
C PRO A 153 6.90 -15.26 -7.37
N LYS A 154 7.64 -15.30 -8.48
CA LYS A 154 8.96 -14.66 -8.57
C LYS A 154 8.85 -13.15 -8.53
N VAL A 155 7.86 -12.57 -9.21
CA VAL A 155 7.57 -11.13 -9.16
C VAL A 155 7.19 -10.71 -7.75
N VAL A 156 6.30 -11.45 -7.09
CA VAL A 156 5.90 -11.19 -5.70
C VAL A 156 7.12 -11.23 -4.76
N ILE A 157 7.96 -12.26 -4.86
CA ILE A 157 9.21 -12.40 -4.09
C ILE A 157 10.13 -11.20 -4.36
N ARG A 158 10.29 -10.78 -5.61
CA ARG A 158 11.13 -9.64 -5.98
C ARG A 158 10.67 -8.34 -5.32
N HIS A 159 9.36 -8.09 -5.23
CA HIS A 159 8.82 -6.95 -4.51
C HIS A 159 9.07 -7.05 -2.99
N ILE A 160 8.89 -8.24 -2.41
CA ILE A 160 9.16 -8.48 -0.98
C ILE A 160 10.64 -8.21 -0.67
N ASP A 161 11.55 -8.76 -1.47
CA ASP A 161 12.99 -8.54 -1.30
C ASP A 161 13.37 -7.07 -1.42
N ALA A 162 12.83 -6.35 -2.40
CA ALA A 162 13.09 -4.93 -2.57
C ALA A 162 12.58 -4.07 -1.40
N ILE A 163 11.41 -4.40 -0.85
CA ILE A 163 10.89 -3.73 0.36
C ILE A 163 11.80 -4.03 1.55
N ARG A 164 12.18 -5.28 1.76
CA ARG A 164 13.08 -5.69 2.83
C ARG A 164 14.44 -5.00 2.72
N ASP A 165 15.01 -4.95 1.51
CA ASP A 165 16.29 -4.28 1.24
C ASP A 165 16.20 -2.77 1.49
N ALA A 166 15.10 -2.12 1.10
CA ALA A 166 14.86 -0.70 1.39
C ALA A 166 14.82 -0.40 2.90
N LEU A 167 14.42 -1.38 3.70
CA LEU A 167 14.39 -1.28 5.16
C LEU A 167 15.71 -1.69 5.83
N GLY A 168 16.61 -2.37 5.11
CA GLY A 168 17.77 -3.03 5.71
C GLY A 168 17.36 -4.09 6.74
N ALA A 169 16.17 -4.69 6.57
CA ALA A 169 15.58 -5.59 7.55
C ALA A 169 15.97 -7.05 7.31
N ALA A 170 16.05 -7.84 8.39
CA ALA A 170 16.26 -9.28 8.33
C ALA A 170 14.94 -10.07 8.21
N THR A 171 13.80 -9.43 8.50
CA THR A 171 12.47 -10.03 8.56
C THR A 171 11.49 -9.29 7.65
N ASN A 172 10.34 -9.92 7.36
CA ASN A 172 9.29 -9.38 6.50
C ASN A 172 8.12 -8.79 7.32
N ASP A 173 8.38 -8.18 8.47
CA ASP A 173 7.36 -7.69 9.42
C ASP A 173 6.44 -6.60 8.86
N HIS A 174 6.76 -6.03 7.70
CA HIS A 174 6.02 -4.93 7.09
C HIS A 174 5.37 -5.29 5.75
N VAL A 175 5.39 -6.56 5.32
CA VAL A 175 4.82 -6.98 4.04
C VAL A 175 3.65 -7.91 4.25
N ALA A 176 2.61 -7.78 3.42
CA ALA A 176 1.46 -8.65 3.37
C ALA A 176 0.97 -8.83 1.92
N ILE A 177 0.00 -9.70 1.70
CA ILE A 177 -0.73 -9.78 0.44
C ILE A 177 -1.96 -8.86 0.53
N GLY A 178 -2.02 -7.89 -0.39
CA GLY A 178 -3.11 -6.93 -0.51
C GLY A 178 -3.70 -6.96 -1.92
N SER A 179 -4.35 -8.05 -2.26
CA SER A 179 -4.60 -8.47 -3.65
C SER A 179 -5.41 -7.50 -4.51
N ASP A 180 -6.36 -6.79 -3.94
CA ASP A 180 -7.32 -5.91 -4.63
C ASP A 180 -8.12 -6.63 -5.76
N LEU A 181 -8.38 -7.96 -5.61
CA LEU A 181 -8.92 -8.80 -6.68
C LEU A 181 -10.30 -8.38 -7.19
N ASP A 182 -11.14 -7.76 -6.36
CA ASP A 182 -12.44 -7.21 -6.75
C ASP A 182 -12.37 -5.75 -7.22
N GLY A 183 -11.17 -5.17 -7.22
CA GLY A 183 -10.88 -3.81 -7.66
C GLY A 183 -10.78 -3.67 -9.19
N PHE A 184 -10.49 -2.47 -9.65
CA PHE A 184 -10.31 -2.13 -11.06
C PHE A 184 -8.86 -2.42 -11.52
N ILE A 185 -8.45 -3.69 -11.42
CA ILE A 185 -7.04 -4.12 -11.55
C ILE A 185 -6.76 -5.06 -12.74
N LYS A 186 -7.77 -5.36 -13.56
CA LYS A 186 -7.60 -6.30 -14.68
C LYS A 186 -6.69 -5.72 -15.78
N PRO A 187 -5.78 -6.51 -16.35
CA PRO A 187 -5.52 -7.91 -16.03
C PRO A 187 -4.77 -8.07 -14.70
N THR A 188 -5.10 -9.14 -13.97
CA THR A 188 -4.37 -9.56 -12.77
C THR A 188 -3.07 -10.27 -13.12
N MET A 189 -2.22 -10.50 -12.12
CA MET A 189 -1.05 -11.37 -12.26
C MET A 189 -1.48 -12.75 -12.79
N ALA A 190 -0.68 -13.33 -13.70
CA ALA A 190 -1.01 -14.59 -14.34
C ALA A 190 -1.26 -15.70 -13.30
N GLY A 191 -2.37 -16.41 -13.44
CA GLY A 191 -2.78 -17.46 -12.51
C GLY A 191 -3.38 -16.98 -11.18
N ILE A 192 -3.61 -15.67 -11.01
CA ILE A 192 -4.29 -15.10 -9.83
C ILE A 192 -5.53 -14.34 -10.31
N GLU A 193 -6.64 -15.00 -10.45
CA GLU A 193 -7.90 -14.39 -10.90
C GLU A 193 -8.94 -14.26 -9.79
N THR A 194 -8.85 -15.14 -8.78
CA THR A 194 -9.77 -15.23 -7.65
C THR A 194 -9.02 -15.32 -6.33
N VAL A 195 -9.71 -15.10 -5.22
CA VAL A 195 -9.14 -15.28 -3.88
C VAL A 195 -8.60 -16.68 -3.64
N ALA A 196 -9.22 -17.73 -4.26
CA ALA A 196 -8.75 -19.10 -4.14
C ALA A 196 -7.36 -19.31 -4.76
N ASP A 197 -7.04 -18.55 -5.82
CA ASP A 197 -5.77 -18.66 -6.52
C ASP A 197 -4.59 -18.10 -5.70
N LEU A 198 -4.85 -17.25 -4.71
CA LEU A 198 -3.82 -16.75 -3.78
C LEU A 198 -3.11 -17.91 -3.03
N ALA A 199 -3.76 -19.06 -2.89
CA ALA A 199 -3.13 -20.24 -2.32
C ALA A 199 -1.90 -20.72 -3.12
N THR A 200 -1.81 -20.39 -4.40
CA THR A 200 -0.64 -20.72 -5.24
C THR A 200 0.63 -20.00 -4.83
N LEU A 201 0.52 -18.91 -4.06
CA LEU A 201 1.67 -18.16 -3.52
C LEU A 201 2.22 -18.81 -2.24
N GLU A 202 1.45 -19.69 -1.55
CA GLU A 202 1.83 -20.19 -0.22
C GLU A 202 3.14 -20.98 -0.25
N GLU A 203 3.23 -22.02 -1.10
CA GLU A 203 4.42 -22.85 -1.20
C GLU A 203 5.67 -22.06 -1.62
N PRO A 204 5.63 -21.24 -2.69
CA PRO A 204 6.78 -20.41 -3.08
C PRO A 204 7.25 -19.45 -1.98
N LEU A 205 6.33 -18.80 -1.26
CA LEU A 205 6.70 -17.90 -0.18
C LEU A 205 7.31 -18.65 1.02
N ARG A 206 6.77 -19.83 1.38
CA ARG A 206 7.35 -20.68 2.43
C ARG A 206 8.72 -21.24 2.06
N ALA A 207 8.96 -21.49 0.78
CA ALA A 207 10.27 -21.89 0.30
C ALA A 207 11.30 -20.74 0.33
N ALA A 208 10.86 -19.50 0.10
CA ALA A 208 11.72 -18.32 0.05
C ALA A 208 12.00 -17.74 1.45
N TYR A 209 11.04 -17.78 2.38
CA TYR A 209 11.11 -17.07 3.64
C TYR A 209 10.74 -17.95 4.84
N PRO A 210 11.58 -18.01 5.89
CA PRO A 210 11.26 -18.73 7.12
C PRO A 210 10.10 -18.09 7.90
N ASP A 211 9.84 -16.79 7.69
CA ASP A 211 8.75 -16.00 8.27
C ASP A 211 7.57 -15.77 7.33
N ALA A 212 7.35 -16.65 6.35
CA ALA A 212 6.26 -16.55 5.37
C ALA A 212 4.86 -16.38 6.00
N ASP A 213 4.62 -16.94 7.19
CA ASP A 213 3.35 -16.77 7.92
C ASP A 213 3.09 -15.30 8.28
N ALA A 214 4.14 -14.51 8.51
CA ALA A 214 3.99 -13.07 8.71
C ALA A 214 3.44 -12.39 7.45
N ILE A 215 3.99 -12.72 6.27
CA ILE A 215 3.56 -12.18 4.97
C ILE A 215 2.13 -12.64 4.63
N LEU A 216 1.85 -13.94 4.79
CA LEU A 216 0.58 -14.55 4.38
C LEU A 216 -0.61 -14.06 5.21
N SER A 217 -0.41 -13.75 6.51
CA SER A 217 -1.50 -13.32 7.38
C SER A 217 -1.08 -12.52 8.61
N GLY A 218 0.07 -12.83 9.20
CA GLY A 218 0.47 -12.33 10.52
C GLY A 218 0.52 -10.80 10.59
N ASN A 219 1.13 -10.16 9.60
CA ASN A 219 1.28 -8.70 9.57
C ASN A 219 -0.06 -7.98 9.40
N ALA A 220 -0.93 -8.45 8.50
CA ALA A 220 -2.26 -7.91 8.32
C ALA A 220 -3.09 -8.06 9.60
N LEU A 221 -3.05 -9.23 10.24
CA LEU A 221 -3.74 -9.48 11.51
C LEU A 221 -3.21 -8.59 12.64
N ARG A 222 -1.91 -8.31 12.68
CA ARG A 222 -1.29 -7.44 13.69
C ARG A 222 -1.89 -6.03 13.65
N VAL A 223 -1.95 -5.40 12.48
CA VAL A 223 -2.49 -4.04 12.35
C VAL A 223 -4.02 -4.03 12.49
N ALA A 224 -4.72 -5.07 12.02
CA ALA A 224 -6.16 -5.21 12.23
C ALA A 224 -6.51 -5.32 13.73
N ARG A 225 -5.77 -6.12 14.50
CA ARG A 225 -5.95 -6.23 15.96
C ARG A 225 -5.70 -4.90 16.66
N TRP A 226 -4.67 -4.15 16.26
CA TRP A 226 -4.45 -2.80 16.80
C TRP A 226 -5.68 -1.90 16.60
N ALA A 227 -6.28 -1.94 15.40
CA ALA A 227 -7.47 -1.15 15.10
C ALA A 227 -8.72 -1.65 15.80
N LEU A 228 -8.81 -2.91 16.16
CA LEU A 228 -9.98 -3.47 16.86
C LEU A 228 -9.93 -3.23 18.39
N GLY A 229 -8.76 -2.96 18.95
CA GLY A 229 -8.55 -2.70 20.38
C GLY A 229 -8.17 -3.93 21.13
#